data_a23e61f73ba8eaedcf7e10f56ecdf25a
#
_entry.id   a23e61f73ba8eaedcf7e10f56ecdf25a
#
_cell.length_a   1.000
_cell.length_b   1.000
_cell.length_c   1.000
_cell.angle_alpha   90.00
_cell.angle_beta   90.00
_cell.angle_gamma   90.00
#
_symmetry.space_group_name_H-M   'P 1'
#
loop_
_entity.id
_entity.type
_entity.pdbx_description
1 polymer ?
#
loop_
_entity_poly.entity_id
_entity_poly.type
_entity_poly.pdbx_seq_one_letter_code
_entity_poly.pdbx_strand_id
1 'polypeptide(L)'
;MVRAIVGANWGDEGKGKITDMFAEKSDIVIRFQGGANAGHTIINEHGRFALHLMPSGVCYNHTTCIIGNGVALDINKFINELEDVKKAGLNPKLLVSDRAQILMPYHILLDTYEEERLGKNAFGSTKSGIAPFFSDTYSKIGIQVNELFDDETLKAKLKNICTLKNLTLEHVYHKPLLNEEELYNTCVEYREKIAPYVCDTHKYIAQALKDGKNILLEGQLGTLKDPDFGIYPMVTSSSTLAGYGCVGAGIPPHEVKDIVVVTKAYSSAVGAGEFVSEIFGDEAQELRIHGGDKGEFGATTGRPRRVGWFDCVASRYGIECQGATQVVMTALDCLSYLEEIKVCVGYDIDGEVTKDFPTTSVLKKAKPVFKTLKGWHCDIRGIKEFDKLPKEAQDYVLFVENELGHKINMVSNGPEREAIIYRD
;
A
#
# COMPACT_ATOMS: atom_id res chain seq x y z
N MET A 1 -21.80 1.29 6.65
CA MET A 1 -20.67 0.72 7.42
C MET A 1 -19.35 1.11 6.73
N VAL A 2 -18.35 1.53 7.50
CA VAL A 2 -17.02 1.84 6.96
C VAL A 2 -16.05 0.71 7.32
N ARG A 3 -15.38 0.15 6.30
CA ARG A 3 -14.35 -0.88 6.41
C ARG A 3 -13.03 -0.36 5.87
N ALA A 4 -11.91 -0.68 6.52
CA ALA A 4 -10.56 -0.40 6.01
C ALA A 4 -9.82 -1.70 5.70
N ILE A 5 -9.13 -1.76 4.56
CA ILE A 5 -8.20 -2.83 4.21
C ILE A 5 -6.78 -2.26 4.25
N VAL A 6 -5.96 -2.77 5.14
CA VAL A 6 -4.60 -2.28 5.40
C VAL A 6 -3.61 -3.43 5.57
N GLY A 7 -2.31 -3.15 5.46
CA GLY A 7 -1.25 -4.15 5.58
C GLY A 7 -0.59 -4.16 6.95
N ALA A 8 -0.25 -5.36 7.43
CA ALA A 8 0.45 -5.54 8.70
C ALA A 8 1.94 -5.20 8.62
N ASN A 9 2.61 -5.50 7.50
CA ASN A 9 4.06 -5.59 7.41
C ASN A 9 4.69 -4.52 6.51
N TRP A 10 5.56 -4.94 5.58
CA TRP A 10 6.32 -4.04 4.68
C TRP A 10 5.59 -3.65 3.39
N GLY A 11 4.35 -4.07 3.20
CA GLY A 11 3.60 -4.00 1.94
C GLY A 11 3.65 -5.33 1.18
N ASP A 12 2.97 -5.38 0.02
CA ASP A 12 2.89 -6.59 -0.82
C ASP A 12 2.25 -7.82 -0.13
N GLU A 13 1.42 -7.59 0.89
CA GLU A 13 0.70 -8.65 1.62
C GLU A 13 -0.46 -9.28 0.82
N GLY A 14 -0.71 -8.85 -0.42
CA GLY A 14 -1.83 -9.36 -1.22
C GLY A 14 -3.15 -8.62 -0.97
N LYS A 15 -3.10 -7.37 -0.49
CA LYS A 15 -4.28 -6.53 -0.23
C LYS A 15 -5.19 -6.37 -1.43
N GLY A 16 -4.63 -6.30 -2.66
CA GLY A 16 -5.42 -6.08 -3.87
C GLY A 16 -6.55 -7.10 -4.04
N LYS A 17 -6.27 -8.38 -3.84
CA LYS A 17 -7.27 -9.46 -3.87
C LYS A 17 -8.36 -9.26 -2.80
N ILE A 18 -7.94 -8.96 -1.58
CA ILE A 18 -8.88 -8.77 -0.46
C ILE A 18 -9.73 -7.52 -0.67
N THR A 19 -9.12 -6.46 -1.19
CA THR A 19 -9.83 -5.21 -1.53
C THR A 19 -10.85 -5.45 -2.64
N ASP A 20 -10.48 -6.15 -3.71
CA ASP A 20 -11.39 -6.49 -4.81
C ASP A 20 -12.62 -7.31 -4.32
N MET A 21 -12.38 -8.30 -3.47
CA MET A 21 -13.43 -9.13 -2.87
C MET A 21 -14.45 -8.30 -2.05
N PHE A 22 -13.97 -7.28 -1.32
CA PHE A 22 -14.86 -6.40 -0.57
C PHE A 22 -15.43 -5.25 -1.41
N ALA A 23 -14.72 -4.82 -2.47
CA ALA A 23 -15.16 -3.75 -3.37
C ALA A 23 -16.46 -4.12 -4.10
N GLU A 24 -16.62 -5.38 -4.48
CA GLU A 24 -17.86 -5.89 -5.09
C GLU A 24 -19.11 -5.64 -4.24
N LYS A 25 -18.97 -5.67 -2.91
CA LYS A 25 -20.06 -5.49 -1.93
C LYS A 25 -20.14 -4.07 -1.39
N SER A 26 -19.34 -3.15 -1.92
CA SER A 26 -19.24 -1.78 -1.44
C SER A 26 -19.92 -0.81 -2.39
N ASP A 27 -20.63 0.17 -1.84
CA ASP A 27 -21.21 1.29 -2.61
C ASP A 27 -20.11 2.28 -3.03
N ILE A 28 -19.07 2.41 -2.20
CA ILE A 28 -17.99 3.40 -2.38
C ILE A 28 -16.65 2.75 -2.04
N VAL A 29 -15.62 2.97 -2.87
CA VAL A 29 -14.23 2.60 -2.57
C VAL A 29 -13.37 3.84 -2.63
N ILE A 30 -12.60 4.09 -1.57
CA ILE A 30 -11.80 5.31 -1.41
C ILE A 30 -10.32 4.98 -1.24
N ARG A 31 -9.46 5.49 -2.12
CA ARG A 31 -8.02 5.60 -1.87
C ARG A 31 -7.81 6.81 -0.96
N PHE A 32 -7.23 6.60 0.21
CA PHE A 32 -7.15 7.65 1.24
C PHE A 32 -5.72 8.12 1.52
N GLN A 33 -4.70 7.44 1.00
CA GLN A 33 -3.29 7.77 1.24
C GLN A 33 -2.39 7.26 0.11
N GLY A 34 -1.11 7.59 0.18
CA GLY A 34 -0.11 7.16 -0.80
C GLY A 34 -0.21 7.90 -2.13
N GLY A 35 0.02 7.21 -3.21
CA GLY A 35 0.00 7.73 -4.57
C GLY A 35 0.27 6.61 -5.57
N ALA A 36 0.88 6.92 -6.70
CA ALA A 36 1.20 5.95 -7.74
C ALA A 36 2.48 5.13 -7.49
N ASN A 37 3.05 5.20 -6.28
CA ASN A 37 4.32 4.54 -5.93
C ASN A 37 4.20 3.03 -5.65
N ALA A 38 3.02 2.53 -5.33
CA ALA A 38 2.78 1.11 -5.14
C ALA A 38 1.63 0.65 -6.02
N GLY A 39 1.85 -0.44 -6.75
CA GLY A 39 0.82 -1.08 -7.55
C GLY A 39 0.15 -2.23 -6.80
N HIS A 40 -1.11 -2.48 -7.11
CA HIS A 40 -1.80 -3.69 -6.71
C HIS A 40 -2.39 -4.38 -7.94
N THR A 41 -2.35 -5.71 -7.92
CA THR A 41 -2.91 -6.52 -8.99
C THR A 41 -4.26 -7.07 -8.54
N ILE A 42 -5.25 -6.92 -9.41
CA ILE A 42 -6.58 -7.50 -9.28
C ILE A 42 -6.73 -8.55 -10.37
N ILE A 43 -7.24 -9.73 -10.02
CA ILE A 43 -7.59 -10.81 -10.95
C ILE A 43 -9.03 -11.22 -10.67
N ASN A 44 -9.92 -10.86 -11.57
CA ASN A 44 -11.34 -11.17 -11.47
C ASN A 44 -11.94 -11.50 -12.85
N GLU A 45 -13.26 -11.63 -12.94
CA GLU A 45 -13.98 -11.95 -14.18
C GLU A 45 -13.81 -10.90 -15.30
N HIS A 46 -13.41 -9.67 -14.96
CA HIS A 46 -13.15 -8.62 -15.94
C HIS A 46 -11.71 -8.64 -16.47
N GLY A 47 -10.84 -9.48 -15.91
CA GLY A 47 -9.46 -9.65 -16.35
C GLY A 47 -8.43 -9.39 -15.26
N ARG A 48 -7.21 -9.07 -15.69
CA ARG A 48 -6.08 -8.74 -14.82
C ARG A 48 -5.75 -7.27 -14.95
N PHE A 49 -5.86 -6.54 -13.84
CA PHE A 49 -5.57 -5.11 -13.76
C PHE A 49 -4.37 -4.87 -12.82
N ALA A 50 -3.41 -4.08 -13.26
CA ALA A 50 -2.31 -3.59 -12.44
C ALA A 50 -2.55 -2.10 -12.17
N LEU A 51 -3.23 -1.80 -11.07
CA LEU A 51 -3.59 -0.44 -10.69
C LEU A 51 -2.56 0.14 -9.73
N HIS A 52 -2.26 1.43 -9.86
CA HIS A 52 -1.35 2.15 -8.97
C HIS A 52 -2.10 3.25 -8.21
N LEU A 53 -2.94 4.00 -8.89
CA LEU A 53 -3.67 5.14 -8.32
C LEU A 53 -5.18 4.86 -8.22
N MET A 54 -5.75 4.18 -9.23
CA MET A 54 -7.18 3.88 -9.26
C MET A 54 -7.59 2.98 -8.09
N PRO A 55 -8.75 3.24 -7.44
CA PRO A 55 -9.34 2.31 -6.48
C PRO A 55 -9.76 0.99 -7.13
N SER A 56 -9.70 -0.12 -6.37
CA SER A 56 -10.10 -1.45 -6.86
C SER A 56 -11.57 -1.52 -7.31
N GLY A 57 -12.42 -0.64 -6.80
CA GLY A 57 -13.83 -0.55 -7.18
C GLY A 57 -14.10 -0.18 -8.64
N VAL A 58 -13.08 0.25 -9.42
CA VAL A 58 -13.24 0.61 -10.86
C VAL A 58 -13.71 -0.57 -11.72
N CYS A 59 -13.56 -1.79 -11.22
CA CYS A 59 -14.06 -2.99 -11.89
C CYS A 59 -15.59 -3.16 -11.78
N TYR A 60 -16.28 -2.37 -10.95
CA TYR A 60 -17.71 -2.55 -10.65
C TYR A 60 -18.53 -1.30 -10.97
N ASN A 61 -19.49 -1.43 -11.88
CA ASN A 61 -20.32 -0.31 -12.36
C ASN A 61 -21.24 0.31 -11.28
N HIS A 62 -21.57 -0.43 -10.23
CA HIS A 62 -22.38 0.07 -9.11
C HIS A 62 -21.59 0.87 -8.09
N THR A 63 -20.25 0.68 -8.06
CA THR A 63 -19.37 1.28 -7.07
C THR A 63 -18.92 2.67 -7.50
N THR A 64 -18.95 3.62 -6.59
CA THR A 64 -18.31 4.93 -6.78
C THR A 64 -16.90 4.89 -6.24
N CYS A 65 -15.92 5.20 -7.08
CA CYS A 65 -14.51 5.23 -6.72
C CYS A 65 -14.05 6.64 -6.42
N ILE A 66 -13.40 6.84 -5.29
CA ILE A 66 -12.97 8.17 -4.84
C ILE A 66 -11.46 8.21 -4.64
N ILE A 67 -10.82 9.23 -5.22
CA ILE A 67 -9.47 9.66 -4.83
C ILE A 67 -9.64 10.68 -3.71
N GLY A 68 -9.30 10.27 -2.49
CA GLY A 68 -9.42 11.09 -1.28
C GLY A 68 -8.35 12.18 -1.20
N ASN A 69 -8.57 13.10 -0.26
CA ASN A 69 -7.68 14.25 -0.06
C ASN A 69 -6.27 13.89 0.44
N GLY A 70 -6.06 12.71 1.01
CA GLY A 70 -4.74 12.25 1.47
C GLY A 70 -3.86 11.59 0.39
N VAL A 71 -4.32 11.55 -0.87
CA VAL A 71 -3.60 10.91 -1.98
C VAL A 71 -2.72 11.93 -2.71
N ALA A 72 -1.47 11.53 -3.01
CA ALA A 72 -0.61 12.23 -3.96
C ALA A 72 -1.11 11.99 -5.39
N LEU A 73 -1.89 12.93 -5.91
CA LEU A 73 -2.59 12.79 -7.19
C LEU A 73 -1.69 13.09 -8.38
N ASP A 74 -1.18 12.05 -9.03
CA ASP A 74 -0.58 12.14 -10.36
C ASP A 74 -1.68 12.09 -11.42
N ILE A 75 -2.00 13.25 -12.01
CA ILE A 75 -3.10 13.39 -12.97
C ILE A 75 -2.83 12.61 -14.27
N ASN A 76 -1.59 12.56 -14.72
CA ASN A 76 -1.26 11.78 -15.92
C ASN A 76 -1.44 10.27 -15.67
N LYS A 77 -0.99 9.77 -14.52
CA LYS A 77 -1.22 8.38 -14.13
C LYS A 77 -2.71 8.08 -14.00
N PHE A 78 -3.47 8.98 -13.37
CA PHE A 78 -4.92 8.84 -13.22
C PHE A 78 -5.61 8.68 -14.58
N ILE A 79 -5.30 9.55 -15.54
CA ILE A 79 -5.91 9.50 -16.88
C ILE A 79 -5.48 8.24 -17.64
N ASN A 80 -4.20 7.86 -17.59
CA ASN A 80 -3.70 6.67 -18.27
C ASN A 80 -4.36 5.39 -17.75
N GLU A 81 -4.45 5.23 -16.42
CA GLU A 81 -5.13 4.08 -15.83
C GLU A 81 -6.63 4.06 -16.14
N LEU A 82 -7.28 5.23 -16.18
CA LEU A 82 -8.68 5.34 -16.59
C LEU A 82 -8.89 4.90 -18.03
N GLU A 83 -7.99 5.29 -18.94
CA GLU A 83 -8.05 4.84 -20.34
C GLU A 83 -7.89 3.33 -20.46
N ASP A 84 -6.99 2.72 -19.68
CA ASP A 84 -6.79 1.27 -19.70
C ASP A 84 -8.00 0.52 -19.14
N VAL A 85 -8.63 1.03 -18.09
CA VAL A 85 -9.89 0.50 -17.55
C VAL A 85 -11.01 0.62 -18.59
N LYS A 86 -11.11 1.74 -19.29
CA LYS A 86 -12.10 1.93 -20.37
C LYS A 86 -11.85 1.01 -21.56
N LYS A 87 -10.60 0.79 -21.97
CA LYS A 87 -10.23 -0.17 -23.03
C LYS A 87 -10.65 -1.61 -22.68
N ALA A 88 -10.68 -1.95 -21.39
CA ALA A 88 -11.19 -3.22 -20.90
C ALA A 88 -12.75 -3.30 -20.90
N GLY A 89 -13.45 -2.29 -21.41
CA GLY A 89 -14.92 -2.25 -21.49
C GLY A 89 -15.62 -1.78 -20.22
N LEU A 90 -14.88 -1.27 -19.24
CA LEU A 90 -15.43 -0.77 -17.97
C LEU A 90 -15.66 0.74 -18.03
N ASN A 91 -16.68 1.20 -17.32
CA ASN A 91 -17.01 2.63 -17.24
C ASN A 91 -17.23 3.05 -15.76
N PRO A 92 -16.13 3.22 -14.99
CA PRO A 92 -16.21 3.47 -13.56
C PRO A 92 -16.78 4.85 -13.23
N LYS A 93 -17.52 4.93 -12.12
CA LYS A 93 -17.90 6.20 -11.51
C LYS A 93 -16.75 6.71 -10.67
N LEU A 94 -16.13 7.81 -11.10
CA LEU A 94 -14.94 8.37 -10.46
C LEU A 94 -15.21 9.75 -9.90
N LEU A 95 -14.72 9.98 -8.68
CA LEU A 95 -14.71 11.29 -8.02
C LEU A 95 -13.30 11.57 -7.50
N VAL A 96 -12.88 12.81 -7.59
CA VAL A 96 -11.60 13.30 -7.08
C VAL A 96 -11.87 14.44 -6.11
N SER A 97 -11.26 14.36 -4.93
CA SER A 97 -11.39 15.40 -3.92
C SER A 97 -10.81 16.72 -4.44
N ASP A 98 -11.60 17.78 -4.34
CA ASP A 98 -11.16 19.17 -4.57
C ASP A 98 -10.02 19.60 -3.63
N ARG A 99 -9.84 18.90 -2.51
CA ARG A 99 -8.79 19.11 -1.50
C ARG A 99 -7.58 18.19 -1.68
N ALA A 100 -7.61 17.22 -2.58
CA ALA A 100 -6.43 16.43 -2.92
C ALA A 100 -5.33 17.34 -3.47
N GLN A 101 -4.07 16.99 -3.22
CA GLN A 101 -2.95 17.75 -3.77
C GLN A 101 -2.37 17.05 -4.99
N ILE A 102 -1.81 17.86 -5.89
CA ILE A 102 -1.32 17.41 -7.18
C ILE A 102 0.16 17.07 -7.08
N LEU A 103 0.50 15.86 -7.48
CA LEU A 103 1.88 15.47 -7.69
C LEU A 103 2.36 16.04 -9.03
N MET A 104 3.17 17.09 -8.94
CA MET A 104 3.72 17.80 -10.10
C MET A 104 4.95 17.08 -10.67
N PRO A 105 5.28 17.24 -11.95
CA PRO A 105 6.44 16.60 -12.58
C PRO A 105 7.75 16.88 -11.86
N TYR A 106 7.93 18.06 -11.25
CA TYR A 106 9.15 18.38 -10.52
C TYR A 106 9.33 17.54 -9.25
N HIS A 107 8.27 17.01 -8.65
CA HIS A 107 8.41 16.07 -7.53
C HIS A 107 9.14 14.78 -7.96
N ILE A 108 8.81 14.26 -9.15
CA ILE A 108 9.47 13.08 -9.73
C ILE A 108 10.95 13.37 -10.00
N LEU A 109 11.27 14.56 -10.53
CA LEU A 109 12.65 14.99 -10.76
C LEU A 109 13.43 15.09 -9.45
N LEU A 110 12.87 15.75 -8.43
CA LEU A 110 13.51 15.91 -7.12
C LEU A 110 13.75 14.56 -6.43
N ASP A 111 12.80 13.64 -6.48
CA ASP A 111 12.95 12.27 -5.94
C ASP A 111 14.10 11.52 -6.65
N THR A 112 14.18 11.67 -7.98
CA THR A 112 15.24 11.08 -8.78
C THR A 112 16.60 11.67 -8.44
N TYR A 113 16.71 12.98 -8.34
CA TYR A 113 17.95 13.67 -8.06
C TYR A 113 18.45 13.41 -6.63
N GLU A 114 17.54 13.24 -5.68
CA GLU A 114 17.92 12.88 -4.31
C GLU A 114 18.51 11.46 -4.25
N GLU A 115 17.90 10.49 -4.94
CA GLU A 115 18.45 9.13 -5.05
C GLU A 115 19.83 9.13 -5.72
N GLU A 116 20.02 9.94 -6.77
CA GLU A 116 21.32 10.14 -7.41
C GLU A 116 22.35 10.74 -6.43
N ARG A 117 22.00 11.77 -5.69
CA ARG A 117 22.86 12.42 -4.71
C ARG A 117 23.29 11.49 -3.57
N LEU A 118 22.37 10.67 -3.07
CA LEU A 118 22.62 9.70 -2.01
C LEU A 118 23.50 8.53 -2.46
N GLY A 119 23.45 8.16 -3.73
CA GLY A 119 24.29 7.12 -4.31
C GLY A 119 24.18 5.78 -3.58
N LYS A 120 25.25 5.33 -2.91
CA LYS A 120 25.26 4.07 -2.15
C LYS A 120 24.36 4.08 -0.92
N ASN A 121 23.97 5.25 -0.43
CA ASN A 121 23.09 5.45 0.72
C ASN A 121 21.64 5.71 0.28
N ALA A 122 21.29 5.50 -0.98
CA ALA A 122 19.96 5.70 -1.52
C ALA A 122 18.92 4.84 -0.79
N PHE A 123 17.71 5.40 -0.61
CA PHE A 123 16.59 4.72 0.06
C PHE A 123 16.00 3.58 -0.79
N GLY A 124 16.29 3.55 -2.09
CA GLY A 124 15.65 2.67 -3.05
C GLY A 124 14.23 3.15 -3.40
N SER A 125 14.07 4.47 -3.52
CA SER A 125 12.81 5.09 -3.94
C SER A 125 12.29 4.51 -5.25
N THR A 126 10.97 4.48 -5.39
CA THR A 126 10.30 4.18 -6.66
C THR A 126 10.45 5.28 -7.69
N LYS A 127 11.03 6.43 -7.31
CA LYS A 127 11.16 7.63 -8.12
C LYS A 127 9.80 8.15 -8.63
N SER A 128 8.80 8.01 -7.77
CA SER A 128 7.42 8.46 -8.06
C SER A 128 7.09 9.82 -7.43
N GLY A 129 8.09 10.52 -6.87
CA GLY A 129 7.94 11.87 -6.35
C GLY A 129 7.22 11.98 -5.00
N ILE A 130 7.02 10.88 -4.29
CA ILE A 130 6.18 10.83 -3.07
C ILE A 130 6.80 11.63 -1.93
N ALA A 131 8.09 11.45 -1.63
CA ALA A 131 8.74 12.17 -0.54
C ALA A 131 8.78 13.69 -0.77
N PRO A 132 9.22 14.20 -1.93
CA PRO A 132 9.13 15.64 -2.23
C PRO A 132 7.70 16.19 -2.21
N PHE A 133 6.72 15.43 -2.67
CA PHE A 133 5.31 15.80 -2.65
C PHE A 133 4.80 16.03 -1.21
N PHE A 134 4.99 15.05 -0.31
CA PHE A 134 4.55 15.21 1.08
C PHE A 134 5.37 16.27 1.83
N SER A 135 6.65 16.45 1.49
CA SER A 135 7.44 17.58 1.99
C SER A 135 6.78 18.91 1.66
N ASP A 136 6.35 19.10 0.42
CA ASP A 136 5.68 20.31 -0.04
C ASP A 136 4.31 20.52 0.62
N THR A 137 3.57 19.42 0.83
CA THR A 137 2.29 19.44 1.54
C THR A 137 2.45 20.02 2.95
N TYR A 138 3.40 19.52 3.72
CA TYR A 138 3.64 19.97 5.11
C TYR A 138 4.37 21.32 5.18
N SER A 139 5.12 21.69 4.15
CA SER A 139 5.68 23.03 3.98
C SER A 139 4.66 24.06 3.48
N LYS A 140 3.44 23.65 3.19
CA LYS A 140 2.31 24.48 2.75
C LYS A 140 2.53 25.17 1.39
N ILE A 141 3.29 24.53 0.51
CA ILE A 141 3.56 25.00 -0.85
C ILE A 141 2.98 24.10 -1.94
N GLY A 142 2.38 22.94 -1.56
CA GLY A 142 1.70 22.05 -2.48
C GLY A 142 0.48 22.71 -3.15
N ILE A 143 0.07 22.20 -4.29
CA ILE A 143 -1.08 22.71 -5.07
C ILE A 143 -2.27 21.78 -4.84
N GLN A 144 -3.38 22.31 -4.32
CA GLN A 144 -4.65 21.58 -4.23
C GLN A 144 -5.39 21.58 -5.57
N VAL A 145 -6.20 20.56 -5.81
CA VAL A 145 -6.99 20.43 -7.05
C VAL A 145 -7.90 21.62 -7.27
N ASN A 146 -8.54 22.18 -6.22
CA ASN A 146 -9.39 23.37 -6.36
C ASN A 146 -8.61 24.60 -6.85
N GLU A 147 -7.32 24.72 -6.55
CA GLU A 147 -6.48 25.85 -6.95
C GLU A 147 -6.15 25.86 -8.44
N LEU A 148 -6.36 24.74 -9.16
CA LEU A 148 -6.28 24.73 -10.62
C LEU A 148 -7.34 25.62 -11.29
N PHE A 149 -8.42 25.93 -10.60
CA PHE A 149 -9.55 26.70 -11.10
C PHE A 149 -9.51 28.19 -10.70
N ASP A 150 -8.42 28.62 -10.06
CA ASP A 150 -8.14 30.01 -9.67
C ASP A 150 -6.79 30.43 -10.23
N ASP A 151 -6.79 31.09 -11.39
CA ASP A 151 -5.58 31.48 -12.12
C ASP A 151 -4.68 32.45 -11.34
N GLU A 152 -5.27 33.35 -10.53
CA GLU A 152 -4.49 34.32 -9.75
C GLU A 152 -3.73 33.61 -8.62
N THR A 153 -4.43 32.81 -7.83
CA THR A 153 -3.83 32.00 -6.77
C THR A 153 -2.80 31.03 -7.32
N LEU A 154 -3.10 30.33 -8.42
CA LEU A 154 -2.22 29.38 -9.06
C LEU A 154 -0.89 30.02 -9.51
N LYS A 155 -0.95 31.13 -10.23
CA LYS A 155 0.25 31.85 -10.70
C LYS A 155 1.13 32.34 -9.56
N ALA A 156 0.53 32.94 -8.52
CA ALA A 156 1.26 33.37 -7.34
C ALA A 156 1.97 32.20 -6.64
N LYS A 157 1.30 31.05 -6.53
CA LYS A 157 1.85 29.83 -5.91
C LYS A 157 2.98 29.25 -6.77
N LEU A 158 2.83 29.14 -8.10
CA LEU A 158 3.84 28.62 -9.00
C LEU A 158 5.12 29.48 -8.97
N LYS A 159 4.99 30.80 -8.92
CA LYS A 159 6.14 31.72 -8.75
C LYS A 159 6.92 31.41 -7.47
N ASN A 160 6.22 31.21 -6.34
CA ASN A 160 6.85 30.86 -5.08
C ASN A 160 7.54 29.48 -5.14
N ILE A 161 6.85 28.48 -5.73
CA ILE A 161 7.39 27.13 -5.94
C ILE A 161 8.68 27.20 -6.76
N CYS A 162 8.66 27.85 -7.92
CA CYS A 162 9.84 28.01 -8.76
C CYS A 162 10.99 28.67 -8.02
N THR A 163 10.73 29.74 -7.27
CA THR A 163 11.76 30.42 -6.46
C THR A 163 12.43 29.45 -5.49
N LEU A 164 11.67 28.69 -4.71
CA LEU A 164 12.20 27.78 -3.72
C LEU A 164 12.87 26.55 -4.32
N LYS A 165 12.23 25.91 -5.31
CA LYS A 165 12.77 24.70 -5.94
C LYS A 165 14.00 24.96 -6.77
N ASN A 166 14.07 26.10 -7.44
CA ASN A 166 15.24 26.48 -8.24
C ASN A 166 16.48 26.70 -7.40
N LEU A 167 16.36 27.21 -6.16
CA LEU A 167 17.49 27.24 -5.22
C LEU A 167 18.05 25.85 -4.94
N THR A 168 17.18 24.86 -4.75
CA THR A 168 17.60 23.49 -4.50
C THR A 168 18.18 22.86 -5.78
N LEU A 169 17.54 23.05 -6.93
CA LEU A 169 18.01 22.54 -8.20
C LEU A 169 19.38 23.08 -8.59
N GLU A 170 19.59 24.40 -8.42
CA GLU A 170 20.85 25.07 -8.76
C GLU A 170 21.99 24.70 -7.80
N HIS A 171 21.76 24.86 -6.49
CA HIS A 171 22.84 24.81 -5.51
C HIS A 171 23.06 23.45 -4.85
N VAL A 172 22.05 22.55 -4.87
CA VAL A 172 22.19 21.21 -4.28
C VAL A 172 22.35 20.14 -5.34
N TYR A 173 21.48 20.16 -6.36
CA TYR A 173 21.47 19.09 -7.38
C TYR A 173 22.26 19.45 -8.63
N HIS A 174 22.54 20.73 -8.90
CA HIS A 174 23.19 21.22 -10.12
C HIS A 174 22.45 20.74 -11.39
N LYS A 175 21.14 20.94 -11.39
CA LYS A 175 20.20 20.47 -12.44
C LYS A 175 19.47 21.66 -13.08
N PRO A 176 18.84 21.46 -14.24
CA PRO A 176 18.04 22.51 -14.90
C PRO A 176 16.96 23.08 -14.01
N LEU A 177 16.73 24.39 -14.14
CA LEU A 177 15.75 25.13 -13.38
C LEU A 177 14.33 24.92 -13.90
N LEU A 178 13.33 25.05 -13.04
CA LEU A 178 11.93 25.05 -13.41
C LEU A 178 11.56 26.40 -14.06
N ASN A 179 10.64 26.33 -15.03
CA ASN A 179 10.04 27.49 -15.70
C ASN A 179 8.59 27.68 -15.24
N GLU A 180 8.23 28.89 -14.81
CA GLU A 180 6.90 29.21 -14.28
C GLU A 180 5.81 29.02 -15.36
N GLU A 181 6.07 29.45 -16.61
CA GLU A 181 5.11 29.35 -17.71
C GLU A 181 4.84 27.90 -18.12
N GLU A 182 5.89 27.07 -18.17
CA GLU A 182 5.75 25.64 -18.45
C GLU A 182 4.95 24.92 -17.37
N LEU A 183 5.18 25.25 -16.09
CA LEU A 183 4.40 24.68 -14.99
C LEU A 183 2.94 25.17 -15.02
N TYR A 184 2.70 26.44 -15.37
CA TYR A 184 1.35 26.95 -15.51
C TYR A 184 0.61 26.26 -16.65
N ASN A 185 1.24 26.07 -17.79
CA ASN A 185 0.66 25.36 -18.93
C ASN A 185 0.34 23.90 -18.57
N THR A 186 1.22 23.24 -17.82
CA THR A 186 0.97 21.90 -17.27
C THR A 186 -0.27 21.89 -16.34
N CYS A 187 -0.43 22.89 -15.49
CA CYS A 187 -1.59 22.99 -14.61
C CYS A 187 -2.89 23.26 -15.40
N VAL A 188 -2.84 24.04 -16.49
CA VAL A 188 -3.99 24.25 -17.38
C VAL A 188 -4.42 22.93 -18.03
N GLU A 189 -3.47 22.18 -18.56
CA GLU A 189 -3.73 20.84 -19.13
C GLU A 189 -4.32 19.90 -18.07
N TYR A 190 -3.79 19.91 -16.84
CA TYR A 190 -4.30 19.11 -15.73
C TYR A 190 -5.73 19.49 -15.35
N ARG A 191 -6.05 20.78 -15.31
CA ARG A 191 -7.41 21.31 -15.09
C ARG A 191 -8.41 20.73 -16.08
N GLU A 192 -8.09 20.77 -17.37
CA GLU A 192 -8.96 20.25 -18.43
C GLU A 192 -9.22 18.75 -18.26
N LYS A 193 -8.16 17.98 -17.97
CA LYS A 193 -8.25 16.54 -17.81
C LYS A 193 -9.05 16.11 -16.57
N ILE A 194 -8.92 16.84 -15.46
CA ILE A 194 -9.47 16.40 -14.17
C ILE A 194 -10.85 16.99 -13.85
N ALA A 195 -11.21 18.12 -14.48
CA ALA A 195 -12.45 18.87 -14.20
C ALA A 195 -13.72 18.00 -14.13
N PRO A 196 -13.93 16.99 -15.02
CA PRO A 196 -15.14 16.16 -14.98
C PRO A 196 -15.29 15.31 -13.71
N TYR A 197 -14.22 15.13 -12.94
CA TYR A 197 -14.17 14.21 -11.78
C TYR A 197 -14.14 14.95 -10.45
N VAL A 198 -13.84 16.26 -10.44
CA VAL A 198 -13.62 17.06 -9.24
C VAL A 198 -14.93 17.36 -8.53
N CYS A 199 -14.98 17.10 -7.23
CA CYS A 199 -16.12 17.50 -6.38
C CYS A 199 -15.70 17.68 -4.91
N ASP A 200 -16.60 18.27 -4.11
CA ASP A 200 -16.50 18.25 -2.65
C ASP A 200 -16.79 16.83 -2.13
N THR A 201 -15.75 16.01 -2.06
CA THR A 201 -15.86 14.62 -1.60
C THR A 201 -16.24 14.52 -0.14
N HIS A 202 -15.93 15.52 0.70
CA HIS A 202 -16.34 15.53 2.11
C HIS A 202 -17.86 15.59 2.21
N LYS A 203 -18.49 16.49 1.47
CA LYS A 203 -19.96 16.58 1.43
C LYS A 203 -20.59 15.31 0.87
N TYR A 204 -20.02 14.73 -0.19
CA TYR A 204 -20.49 13.48 -0.78
C TYR A 204 -20.44 12.32 0.22
N ILE A 205 -19.30 12.14 0.90
CA ILE A 205 -19.08 11.08 1.89
C ILE A 205 -19.99 11.28 3.11
N ALA A 206 -20.13 12.52 3.60
CA ALA A 206 -21.02 12.83 4.73
C ALA A 206 -22.49 12.47 4.43
N GLN A 207 -22.94 12.66 3.18
CA GLN A 207 -24.27 12.23 2.77
C GLN A 207 -24.35 10.71 2.66
N ALA A 208 -23.36 10.06 2.07
CA ALA A 208 -23.29 8.60 1.95
C ALA A 208 -23.33 7.88 3.31
N LEU A 209 -22.66 8.44 4.32
CA LEU A 209 -22.71 7.92 5.70
C LEU A 209 -24.14 8.01 6.28
N LYS A 210 -24.84 9.15 6.10
CA LYS A 210 -26.24 9.32 6.52
C LYS A 210 -27.18 8.34 5.82
N ASP A 211 -26.90 8.06 4.54
CA ASP A 211 -27.69 7.12 3.73
C ASP A 211 -27.35 5.65 4.03
N GLY A 212 -26.46 5.39 5.01
CA GLY A 212 -26.08 4.03 5.44
C GLY A 212 -25.26 3.25 4.41
N LYS A 213 -24.57 3.93 3.49
CA LYS A 213 -23.76 3.30 2.43
C LYS A 213 -22.59 2.50 3.00
N ASN A 214 -22.23 1.43 2.28
CA ASN A 214 -21.05 0.64 2.57
C ASN A 214 -19.82 1.31 1.91
N ILE A 215 -18.88 1.74 2.73
CA ILE A 215 -17.67 2.45 2.31
C ILE A 215 -16.46 1.57 2.60
N LEU A 216 -15.62 1.36 1.60
CA LEU A 216 -14.34 0.66 1.69
C LEU A 216 -13.19 1.67 1.60
N LEU A 217 -12.35 1.71 2.62
CA LEU A 217 -11.08 2.44 2.62
C LEU A 217 -9.97 1.50 2.14
N GLU A 218 -9.40 1.82 1.02
CA GLU A 218 -8.32 1.04 0.40
C GLU A 218 -6.96 1.61 0.76
N GLY A 219 -6.23 0.89 1.64
CA GLY A 219 -4.88 1.24 2.04
C GLY A 219 -3.82 0.74 1.07
N GLN A 220 -2.64 1.35 1.18
CA GLN A 220 -1.46 1.06 0.39
C GLN A 220 -0.27 0.82 1.30
N LEU A 221 0.64 -0.08 0.92
CA LEU A 221 1.77 -0.52 1.74
C LEU A 221 1.32 -1.20 3.06
N GLY A 222 2.15 -1.18 4.09
CA GLY A 222 1.86 -1.80 5.38
C GLY A 222 2.46 -0.99 6.54
N THR A 223 2.14 -1.37 7.76
CA THR A 223 2.49 -0.65 8.99
C THR A 223 3.97 -0.33 9.12
N LEU A 224 4.85 -1.27 8.72
CA LEU A 224 6.31 -1.06 8.83
C LEU A 224 6.87 -0.04 7.82
N LYS A 225 6.02 0.45 6.91
CA LYS A 225 6.32 1.56 5.99
C LYS A 225 5.65 2.87 6.40
N ASP A 226 4.98 2.92 7.54
CA ASP A 226 4.40 4.13 8.11
C ASP A 226 5.51 5.08 8.60
N PRO A 227 5.41 6.41 8.38
CA PRO A 227 6.45 7.36 8.80
C PRO A 227 6.63 7.42 10.31
N ASP A 228 5.59 7.18 11.11
CA ASP A 228 5.63 7.30 12.57
C ASP A 228 5.85 5.95 13.27
N PHE A 229 5.24 4.87 12.75
CA PHE A 229 5.26 3.54 13.38
C PHE A 229 6.13 2.52 12.63
N GLY A 230 6.66 2.87 11.46
CA GLY A 230 7.48 1.96 10.66
C GLY A 230 8.96 2.00 11.00
N ILE A 231 9.74 1.39 10.12
CA ILE A 231 11.21 1.26 10.23
C ILE A 231 11.93 2.53 9.74
N TYR A 232 11.57 3.69 10.28
CA TYR A 232 12.16 4.98 9.88
C TYR A 232 13.70 4.93 9.88
N PRO A 233 14.39 5.50 8.84
CA PRO A 233 13.84 6.32 7.76
C PRO A 233 13.41 5.55 6.50
N MET A 234 13.45 4.22 6.49
CA MET A 234 13.14 3.37 5.33
C MET A 234 11.62 3.14 5.19
N VAL A 235 10.86 4.21 5.16
CA VAL A 235 9.38 4.27 5.16
C VAL A 235 8.87 5.01 3.93
N THR A 236 7.54 5.00 3.71
CA THR A 236 6.88 5.93 2.79
C THR A 236 6.59 7.25 3.51
N SER A 237 6.17 8.28 2.79
CA SER A 237 5.94 9.61 3.36
C SER A 237 4.48 9.89 3.70
N SER A 238 3.59 8.91 3.53
CA SER A 238 2.19 8.98 3.96
C SER A 238 1.89 7.94 5.02
N SER A 239 0.98 8.23 5.95
CA SER A 239 0.58 7.24 6.94
C SER A 239 -0.15 6.06 6.29
N THR A 240 0.28 4.84 6.64
CA THR A 240 -0.29 3.58 6.13
C THR A 240 -1.32 2.98 7.07
N LEU A 241 -1.60 3.65 8.19
CA LEU A 241 -2.53 3.18 9.20
C LEU A 241 -4.00 3.42 8.81
N ALA A 242 -4.88 2.52 9.22
CA ALA A 242 -6.32 2.65 9.03
C ALA A 242 -6.87 3.97 9.62
N GLY A 243 -6.31 4.42 10.74
CA GLY A 243 -6.66 5.69 11.38
C GLY A 243 -6.46 6.92 10.49
N TYR A 244 -5.50 6.89 9.57
CA TYR A 244 -5.32 7.98 8.60
C TYR A 244 -6.45 8.03 7.57
N GLY A 245 -7.19 6.95 7.36
CA GLY A 245 -8.38 6.95 6.52
C GLY A 245 -9.43 7.98 6.95
N CYS A 246 -9.49 8.28 8.23
CA CYS A 246 -10.35 9.34 8.76
C CYS A 246 -9.94 10.72 8.21
N VAL A 247 -8.64 11.01 8.18
CA VAL A 247 -8.08 12.27 7.66
C VAL A 247 -8.08 12.27 6.14
N GLY A 248 -7.53 11.23 5.53
CA GLY A 248 -7.31 11.16 4.07
C GLY A 248 -8.58 10.97 3.23
N ALA A 249 -9.69 10.59 3.85
CA ALA A 249 -11.01 10.50 3.21
C ALA A 249 -12.05 11.47 3.83
N GLY A 250 -11.73 12.16 4.91
CA GLY A 250 -12.67 13.04 5.59
C GLY A 250 -13.81 12.30 6.31
N ILE A 251 -13.53 11.13 6.88
CA ILE A 251 -14.51 10.30 7.59
C ILE A 251 -14.35 10.47 9.11
N PRO A 252 -15.44 10.66 9.87
CA PRO A 252 -15.35 10.71 11.33
C PRO A 252 -14.76 9.41 11.92
N PRO A 253 -13.84 9.47 12.90
CA PRO A 253 -13.13 8.28 13.42
C PRO A 253 -14.06 7.18 13.95
N HIS A 254 -15.18 7.54 14.55
CA HIS A 254 -16.15 6.59 15.11
C HIS A 254 -16.93 5.78 14.05
N GLU A 255 -16.83 6.15 12.77
CA GLU A 255 -17.46 5.42 11.67
C GLU A 255 -16.61 4.23 11.17
N VAL A 256 -15.28 4.26 11.38
CA VAL A 256 -14.39 3.16 10.98
C VAL A 256 -14.44 2.07 12.04
N LYS A 257 -15.31 1.08 11.82
CA LYS A 257 -15.61 0.01 12.80
C LYS A 257 -15.04 -1.35 12.41
N ASP A 258 -14.65 -1.52 11.17
CA ASP A 258 -14.16 -2.78 10.63
C ASP A 258 -12.80 -2.55 9.96
N ILE A 259 -11.75 -3.09 10.56
CA ILE A 259 -10.38 -2.95 10.11
C ILE A 259 -9.84 -4.34 9.79
N VAL A 260 -9.74 -4.63 8.51
CA VAL A 260 -9.21 -5.89 7.97
C VAL A 260 -7.72 -5.71 7.71
N VAL A 261 -6.90 -6.35 8.52
CA VAL A 261 -5.45 -6.29 8.40
C VAL A 261 -4.95 -7.53 7.65
N VAL A 262 -4.24 -7.27 6.57
CA VAL A 262 -3.72 -8.34 5.70
C VAL A 262 -2.26 -8.61 6.06
N THR A 263 -1.93 -9.89 6.23
CA THR A 263 -0.57 -10.42 6.34
C THR A 263 -0.37 -11.52 5.29
N LYS A 264 0.86 -11.93 5.03
CA LYS A 264 1.20 -12.98 4.09
C LYS A 264 1.81 -14.17 4.85
N ALA A 265 1.57 -15.39 4.41
CA ALA A 265 2.10 -16.60 5.05
C ALA A 265 3.65 -16.68 5.11
N TYR A 266 4.33 -15.77 4.49
CA TYR A 266 5.77 -15.49 4.60
C TYR A 266 5.97 -13.98 4.50
N SER A 267 7.18 -13.47 4.68
CA SER A 267 7.46 -12.05 4.62
C SER A 267 8.10 -11.65 3.30
N SER A 268 7.75 -10.48 2.77
CA SER A 268 8.44 -9.87 1.63
C SER A 268 8.54 -8.37 1.81
N ALA A 269 9.59 -7.77 1.26
CA ALA A 269 9.83 -6.34 1.36
C ALA A 269 10.44 -5.79 0.06
N VAL A 270 10.09 -4.53 -0.24
CA VAL A 270 10.72 -3.73 -1.31
C VAL A 270 11.53 -2.61 -0.67
N GLY A 271 12.68 -2.30 -1.28
CA GLY A 271 13.57 -1.25 -0.81
C GLY A 271 14.43 -1.65 0.38
N ALA A 272 15.17 -0.68 0.88
CA ALA A 272 16.08 -0.85 2.02
C ALA A 272 15.32 -0.88 3.36
N GLY A 273 16.05 -1.14 4.41
CA GLY A 273 15.56 -1.14 5.79
C GLY A 273 15.64 -2.51 6.47
N GLU A 274 15.36 -2.51 7.75
CA GLU A 274 15.50 -3.69 8.58
C GLU A 274 14.43 -4.75 8.26
N PHE A 275 14.88 -6.00 8.14
CA PHE A 275 14.03 -7.14 7.86
C PHE A 275 14.61 -8.37 8.57
N VAL A 276 14.31 -8.52 9.86
CA VAL A 276 14.99 -9.47 10.76
C VAL A 276 14.85 -10.91 10.30
N SER A 277 13.68 -11.31 9.79
CA SER A 277 13.41 -12.66 9.28
C SER A 277 13.84 -12.90 7.85
N GLU A 278 14.62 -11.98 7.23
CA GLU A 278 15.09 -12.09 5.83
C GLU A 278 15.95 -13.33 5.64
N ILE A 279 15.78 -14.00 4.49
CA ILE A 279 16.58 -15.16 4.07
C ILE A 279 17.36 -14.84 2.80
N PHE A 280 18.44 -15.61 2.58
CA PHE A 280 19.40 -15.38 1.51
C PHE A 280 19.75 -16.68 0.77
N GLY A 281 20.47 -16.57 -0.34
CA GLY A 281 20.93 -17.72 -1.11
C GLY A 281 19.80 -18.50 -1.78
N ASP A 282 19.97 -19.81 -1.87
CA ASP A 282 19.06 -20.71 -2.58
C ASP A 282 17.67 -20.76 -1.92
N GLU A 283 17.60 -20.76 -0.58
CA GLU A 283 16.36 -20.73 0.19
C GLU A 283 15.50 -19.50 -0.19
N ALA A 284 16.13 -18.34 -0.32
CA ALA A 284 15.45 -17.12 -0.76
C ALA A 284 15.02 -17.19 -2.23
N GLN A 285 15.83 -17.80 -3.08
CA GLN A 285 15.52 -17.92 -4.50
C GLN A 285 14.34 -18.86 -4.73
N GLU A 286 14.29 -19.99 -4.03
CA GLU A 286 13.14 -20.91 -4.06
C GLU A 286 11.85 -20.21 -3.60
N LEU A 287 11.89 -19.50 -2.47
CA LEU A 287 10.72 -18.77 -1.98
C LEU A 287 10.28 -17.68 -2.97
N ARG A 288 11.20 -17.01 -3.67
CA ARG A 288 10.84 -16.03 -4.72
C ARG A 288 10.14 -16.68 -5.91
N ILE A 289 10.59 -17.86 -6.34
CA ILE A 289 9.99 -18.56 -7.49
C ILE A 289 8.58 -19.04 -7.16
N HIS A 290 8.39 -19.61 -5.98
CA HIS A 290 7.11 -20.15 -5.52
C HIS A 290 6.16 -19.09 -4.94
N GLY A 291 6.70 -17.92 -4.58
CA GLY A 291 5.94 -16.83 -3.95
C GLY A 291 5.11 -16.01 -4.93
N GLY A 292 4.06 -15.37 -4.41
CA GLY A 292 3.19 -14.47 -5.18
C GLY A 292 2.46 -15.13 -6.35
N ASP A 293 1.83 -14.33 -7.20
CA ASP A 293 1.11 -14.78 -8.41
C ASP A 293 2.07 -15.23 -9.55
N LYS A 294 3.19 -14.53 -9.70
CA LYS A 294 4.21 -14.77 -10.75
C LYS A 294 5.63 -14.72 -10.21
N GLY A 295 5.82 -15.14 -8.97
CA GLY A 295 7.07 -14.97 -8.25
C GLY A 295 7.17 -13.63 -7.51
N GLU A 296 8.07 -13.56 -6.54
CA GLU A 296 8.34 -12.33 -5.77
C GLU A 296 9.27 -11.40 -6.54
N PHE A 297 8.73 -10.81 -7.60
CA PHE A 297 9.40 -9.81 -8.43
C PHE A 297 8.54 -8.55 -8.55
N GLY A 298 9.18 -7.40 -8.67
CA GLY A 298 8.47 -6.12 -8.80
C GLY A 298 7.64 -6.08 -10.08
N ALA A 299 6.34 -5.80 -9.97
CA ALA A 299 5.41 -5.83 -11.11
C ALA A 299 5.84 -4.90 -12.27
N THR A 300 6.43 -3.75 -11.94
CA THR A 300 6.88 -2.74 -12.92
C THR A 300 8.36 -2.88 -13.27
N THR A 301 9.21 -3.22 -12.29
CA THR A 301 10.67 -3.18 -12.44
C THR A 301 11.29 -4.53 -12.69
N GLY A 302 10.58 -5.63 -12.46
CA GLY A 302 11.11 -7.01 -12.48
C GLY A 302 12.18 -7.29 -11.42
N ARG A 303 12.46 -6.35 -10.50
CA ARG A 303 13.49 -6.54 -9.47
C ARG A 303 13.05 -7.63 -8.49
N PRO A 304 13.97 -8.54 -8.09
CA PRO A 304 13.68 -9.53 -7.06
C PRO A 304 13.36 -8.83 -5.74
N ARG A 305 12.26 -9.21 -5.11
CA ARG A 305 11.91 -8.75 -3.77
C ARG A 305 12.78 -9.44 -2.74
N ARG A 306 13.01 -8.77 -1.63
CA ARG A 306 13.54 -9.37 -0.42
C ARG A 306 12.46 -10.27 0.15
N VAL A 307 12.83 -11.47 0.57
CA VAL A 307 11.90 -12.46 1.13
C VAL A 307 12.43 -12.99 2.46
N GLY A 308 11.53 -13.43 3.29
CA GLY A 308 11.85 -13.99 4.61
C GLY A 308 10.74 -14.89 5.13
N TRP A 309 11.03 -15.61 6.20
CA TRP A 309 10.04 -16.39 6.89
C TRP A 309 9.00 -15.49 7.56
N PHE A 310 7.83 -16.07 7.86
CA PHE A 310 6.79 -15.32 8.58
C PHE A 310 7.35 -14.75 9.88
N ASP A 311 7.13 -13.46 10.11
CA ASP A 311 7.65 -12.73 11.26
C ASP A 311 6.51 -12.40 12.22
N CYS A 312 6.39 -13.20 13.30
CA CYS A 312 5.33 -13.00 14.28
C CYS A 312 5.49 -11.70 15.06
N VAL A 313 6.73 -11.27 15.33
CA VAL A 313 6.98 -10.02 16.08
C VAL A 313 6.54 -8.81 15.27
N ALA A 314 7.02 -8.72 14.03
CA ALA A 314 6.65 -7.63 13.11
C ALA A 314 5.15 -7.64 12.78
N SER A 315 4.57 -8.82 12.54
CA SER A 315 3.15 -8.93 12.16
C SER A 315 2.22 -8.59 13.32
N ARG A 316 2.51 -9.05 14.53
CA ARG A 316 1.75 -8.69 15.75
C ARG A 316 1.76 -7.17 15.95
N TYR A 317 2.93 -6.57 15.95
CA TYR A 317 3.07 -5.12 16.07
C TYR A 317 2.23 -4.37 15.02
N GLY A 318 2.32 -4.81 13.76
CA GLY A 318 1.54 -4.17 12.69
C GLY A 318 0.03 -4.34 12.86
N ILE A 319 -0.43 -5.51 13.28
CA ILE A 319 -1.85 -5.80 13.55
C ILE A 319 -2.37 -4.92 14.70
N GLU A 320 -1.59 -4.78 15.76
CA GLU A 320 -1.93 -3.95 16.94
C GLU A 320 -1.96 -2.45 16.58
N CYS A 321 -0.95 -1.93 15.86
CA CYS A 321 -0.91 -0.54 15.40
C CYS A 321 -2.10 -0.18 14.49
N GLN A 322 -2.56 -1.13 13.68
CA GLN A 322 -3.74 -0.95 12.83
C GLN A 322 -5.06 -0.99 13.60
N GLY A 323 -5.08 -1.59 14.79
CA GLY A 323 -6.31 -1.83 15.54
C GLY A 323 -7.21 -2.86 14.86
N ALA A 324 -6.65 -3.99 14.43
CA ALA A 324 -7.34 -5.01 13.65
C ALA A 324 -8.62 -5.52 14.33
N THR A 325 -9.73 -5.55 13.60
CA THR A 325 -10.94 -6.28 13.96
C THR A 325 -10.99 -7.66 13.29
N GLN A 326 -10.30 -7.79 12.15
CA GLN A 326 -10.13 -9.03 11.41
C GLN A 326 -8.70 -9.13 10.87
N VAL A 327 -8.16 -10.35 10.84
CA VAL A 327 -6.85 -10.64 10.23
C VAL A 327 -7.03 -11.61 9.07
N VAL A 328 -6.36 -11.31 7.97
CA VAL A 328 -6.33 -12.16 6.76
C VAL A 328 -4.90 -12.63 6.51
N MET A 329 -4.70 -13.93 6.37
CA MET A 329 -3.44 -14.50 5.91
C MET A 329 -3.55 -14.84 4.43
N THR A 330 -2.70 -14.28 3.60
CA THR A 330 -2.64 -14.55 2.15
C THR A 330 -1.50 -15.49 1.79
N ALA A 331 -1.55 -16.03 0.56
CA ALA A 331 -0.46 -16.77 -0.06
C ALA A 331 0.00 -18.02 0.72
N LEU A 332 -0.94 -18.71 1.37
CA LEU A 332 -0.61 -19.97 2.08
C LEU A 332 -0.16 -21.06 1.09
N ASP A 333 -0.73 -21.11 -0.11
CA ASP A 333 -0.39 -22.01 -1.19
C ASP A 333 1.07 -21.89 -1.67
N CYS A 334 1.67 -20.72 -1.50
CA CYS A 334 3.07 -20.49 -1.88
C CYS A 334 4.07 -21.31 -1.05
N LEU A 335 3.67 -21.82 0.11
CA LEU A 335 4.51 -22.66 0.97
C LEU A 335 4.32 -24.18 0.72
N SER A 336 3.47 -24.56 -0.24
CA SER A 336 3.09 -25.95 -0.51
C SER A 336 4.22 -26.86 -0.98
N TYR A 337 5.37 -26.31 -1.38
CA TYR A 337 6.54 -27.07 -1.84
C TYR A 337 7.47 -27.49 -0.68
N LEU A 338 7.24 -26.97 0.52
CA LEU A 338 8.13 -27.13 1.67
C LEU A 338 7.79 -28.36 2.51
N GLU A 339 8.84 -29.08 2.96
CA GLU A 339 8.73 -30.12 3.98
C GLU A 339 8.82 -29.56 5.41
N GLU A 340 9.56 -28.46 5.56
CA GLU A 340 9.71 -27.73 6.83
C GLU A 340 9.55 -26.22 6.59
N ILE A 341 8.88 -25.54 7.49
CA ILE A 341 8.61 -24.10 7.44
C ILE A 341 9.09 -23.46 8.73
N LYS A 342 9.98 -22.48 8.61
CA LYS A 342 10.43 -21.70 9.76
C LYS A 342 9.48 -20.51 9.98
N VAL A 343 9.28 -20.17 11.26
CA VAL A 343 8.51 -19.00 11.69
C VAL A 343 9.37 -18.23 12.69
N CYS A 344 9.55 -16.94 12.49
CA CYS A 344 10.26 -16.08 13.42
C CYS A 344 9.33 -15.73 14.58
N VAL A 345 9.62 -16.26 15.78
CA VAL A 345 8.78 -16.15 16.98
C VAL A 345 9.31 -15.14 18.00
N GLY A 346 10.49 -14.61 17.80
CA GLY A 346 11.14 -13.64 18.67
C GLY A 346 12.37 -13.06 18.04
N TYR A 347 12.90 -12.03 18.65
CA TYR A 347 14.18 -11.41 18.30
C TYR A 347 15.18 -11.53 19.44
N ASP A 348 16.35 -12.10 19.16
CA ASP A 348 17.51 -12.04 20.06
C ASP A 348 18.21 -10.70 19.87
N ILE A 349 18.26 -9.90 20.91
CA ILE A 349 18.91 -8.59 20.94
C ILE A 349 19.92 -8.59 22.08
N ASP A 350 21.21 -8.59 21.75
CA ASP A 350 22.32 -8.60 22.70
C ASP A 350 22.25 -9.78 23.72
N GLY A 351 21.64 -10.92 23.34
CA GLY A 351 21.48 -12.14 24.16
C GLY A 351 20.15 -12.24 24.91
N GLU A 352 19.28 -11.28 24.79
CA GLU A 352 17.92 -11.30 25.35
C GLU A 352 16.87 -11.50 24.26
N VAL A 353 15.98 -12.47 24.44
CA VAL A 353 14.92 -12.75 23.49
C VAL A 353 13.68 -11.94 23.83
N THR A 354 13.21 -11.11 22.89
CA THR A 354 11.98 -10.35 23.01
C THR A 354 10.94 -10.75 21.95
N LYS A 355 9.69 -10.54 22.28
CA LYS A 355 8.55 -10.62 21.35
C LYS A 355 7.98 -9.23 21.02
N ASP A 356 8.55 -8.17 21.59
CA ASP A 356 8.17 -6.79 21.32
C ASP A 356 8.95 -6.26 20.12
N PHE A 357 8.29 -5.50 19.24
CA PHE A 357 8.93 -4.90 18.09
C PHE A 357 9.67 -3.61 18.50
N PRO A 358 11.01 -3.57 18.37
CA PRO A 358 11.80 -2.44 18.87
C PRO A 358 11.89 -1.32 17.84
N THR A 359 12.41 -0.15 18.28
CA THR A 359 12.76 0.93 17.37
C THR A 359 13.86 0.54 16.39
N THR A 360 13.94 1.20 15.23
CA THR A 360 14.87 0.84 14.14
C THR A 360 16.32 0.76 14.58
N SER A 361 16.76 1.64 15.47
CA SER A 361 18.15 1.63 15.97
C SER A 361 18.51 0.34 16.75
N VAL A 362 17.54 -0.21 17.46
CA VAL A 362 17.68 -1.48 18.19
C VAL A 362 17.47 -2.65 17.24
N LEU A 363 16.51 -2.53 16.32
CA LEU A 363 16.19 -3.56 15.32
C LEU A 363 17.39 -3.96 14.47
N LYS A 364 18.33 -3.04 14.21
CA LYS A 364 19.61 -3.31 13.50
C LYS A 364 20.47 -4.40 14.16
N LYS A 365 20.30 -4.64 15.45
CA LYS A 365 21.05 -5.66 16.21
C LYS A 365 20.28 -6.97 16.34
N ALA A 366 18.98 -6.95 16.01
CA ALA A 366 18.10 -8.10 16.21
C ALA A 366 18.49 -9.26 15.30
N LYS A 367 18.48 -10.47 15.89
CA LYS A 367 18.61 -11.73 15.18
C LYS A 367 17.32 -12.51 15.30
N PRO A 368 16.86 -13.20 14.23
CA PRO A 368 15.62 -13.95 14.31
C PRO A 368 15.76 -15.19 15.18
N VAL A 369 14.76 -15.46 16.01
CA VAL A 369 14.59 -16.72 16.72
C VAL A 369 13.52 -17.52 16.00
N PHE A 370 13.92 -18.61 15.36
CA PHE A 370 13.03 -19.42 14.56
C PHE A 370 12.46 -20.64 15.32
N LYS A 371 11.19 -20.94 15.04
CA LYS A 371 10.55 -22.21 15.30
C LYS A 371 10.32 -22.92 13.96
N THR A 372 10.74 -24.18 13.85
CA THR A 372 10.48 -25.00 12.68
C THR A 372 9.18 -25.78 12.86
N LEU A 373 8.32 -25.72 11.87
CA LEU A 373 7.09 -26.48 11.76
C LEU A 373 7.17 -27.44 10.59
N LYS A 374 6.40 -28.51 10.61
CA LYS A 374 6.29 -29.43 9.48
C LYS A 374 5.48 -28.78 8.37
N GLY A 375 5.97 -28.84 7.15
CA GLY A 375 5.24 -28.42 5.95
C GLY A 375 4.27 -29.49 5.47
N TRP A 376 3.42 -29.13 4.52
CA TRP A 376 2.38 -30.05 3.99
C TRP A 376 2.74 -30.66 2.64
N HIS A 377 3.70 -30.13 1.95
CA HIS A 377 4.28 -30.66 0.70
C HIS A 377 3.25 -31.19 -0.31
N CYS A 378 2.13 -30.49 -0.48
CA CYS A 378 1.08 -30.80 -1.44
C CYS A 378 0.29 -29.57 -1.83
N ASP A 379 -0.36 -29.60 -2.99
CA ASP A 379 -1.20 -28.51 -3.48
C ASP A 379 -2.47 -28.38 -2.62
N ILE A 380 -2.72 -27.18 -2.09
CA ILE A 380 -3.88 -26.84 -1.27
C ILE A 380 -4.87 -25.90 -1.98
N ARG A 381 -4.58 -25.53 -3.23
CA ARG A 381 -5.47 -24.68 -4.02
C ARG A 381 -6.82 -25.38 -4.26
N GLY A 382 -7.89 -24.59 -4.27
CA GLY A 382 -9.23 -25.12 -4.46
C GLY A 382 -9.90 -25.68 -3.21
N ILE A 383 -9.19 -25.88 -2.09
CA ILE A 383 -9.79 -26.23 -0.80
C ILE A 383 -10.55 -25.02 -0.26
N LYS A 384 -11.81 -25.21 0.17
CA LYS A 384 -12.70 -24.13 0.61
C LYS A 384 -13.01 -24.15 2.11
N GLU A 385 -12.70 -25.23 2.78
CA GLU A 385 -12.99 -25.44 4.19
C GLU A 385 -11.68 -25.64 4.97
N PHE A 386 -11.54 -24.99 6.13
CA PHE A 386 -10.31 -25.01 6.90
C PHE A 386 -9.94 -26.43 7.40
N ASP A 387 -10.91 -27.20 7.81
CA ASP A 387 -10.75 -28.58 8.29
C ASP A 387 -10.43 -29.59 7.18
N LYS A 388 -10.52 -29.18 5.91
CA LYS A 388 -10.11 -29.99 4.75
C LYS A 388 -8.67 -29.72 4.32
N LEU A 389 -8.03 -28.66 4.85
CA LEU A 389 -6.61 -28.47 4.65
C LEU A 389 -5.80 -29.64 5.25
N PRO A 390 -4.61 -29.95 4.70
CA PRO A 390 -3.67 -30.86 5.37
C PRO A 390 -3.44 -30.43 6.83
N LYS A 391 -3.28 -31.41 7.71
CA LYS A 391 -3.10 -31.13 9.14
C LYS A 391 -1.96 -30.16 9.42
N GLU A 392 -0.87 -30.30 8.71
CA GLU A 392 0.32 -29.43 8.82
C GLU A 392 0.00 -27.97 8.41
N ALA A 393 -0.83 -27.77 7.40
CA ALA A 393 -1.27 -26.42 6.99
C ALA A 393 -2.21 -25.79 8.04
N GLN A 394 -3.12 -26.60 8.62
CA GLN A 394 -3.95 -26.15 9.75
C GLN A 394 -3.07 -25.78 10.93
N ASP A 395 -2.12 -26.64 11.31
CA ASP A 395 -1.21 -26.44 12.43
C ASP A 395 -0.34 -25.20 12.25
N TYR A 396 0.10 -24.92 11.03
CA TYR A 396 0.82 -23.68 10.70
C TYR A 396 -0.04 -22.44 10.98
N VAL A 397 -1.27 -22.39 10.43
CA VAL A 397 -2.18 -21.24 10.64
C VAL A 397 -2.50 -21.05 12.12
N LEU A 398 -2.83 -22.13 12.83
CA LEU A 398 -3.14 -22.08 14.26
C LEU A 398 -1.94 -21.70 15.12
N PHE A 399 -0.75 -22.15 14.75
CA PHE A 399 0.49 -21.74 15.43
C PHE A 399 0.75 -20.24 15.27
N VAL A 400 0.64 -19.72 14.04
CA VAL A 400 0.81 -18.29 13.77
C VAL A 400 -0.27 -17.48 14.51
N GLU A 401 -1.52 -17.90 14.45
CA GLU A 401 -2.64 -17.28 15.17
C GLU A 401 -2.34 -17.15 16.68
N ASN A 402 -1.84 -18.23 17.29
CA ASN A 402 -1.47 -18.23 18.71
C ASN A 402 -0.30 -17.28 19.00
N GLU A 403 0.73 -17.26 18.14
CA GLU A 403 1.87 -16.34 18.29
C GLU A 403 1.48 -14.89 18.09
N LEU A 404 0.54 -14.61 17.21
CA LEU A 404 0.02 -13.25 16.98
C LEU A 404 -0.88 -12.77 18.13
N GLY A 405 -1.56 -13.67 18.84
CA GLY A 405 -2.61 -13.35 19.80
C GLY A 405 -3.89 -12.80 19.14
N HIS A 406 -4.03 -12.97 17.83
CA HIS A 406 -5.16 -12.54 17.03
C HIS A 406 -5.65 -13.66 16.14
N LYS A 407 -6.97 -13.86 16.10
CA LYS A 407 -7.59 -14.83 15.20
C LYS A 407 -7.35 -14.47 13.73
N ILE A 408 -6.97 -15.46 12.93
CA ILE A 408 -6.90 -15.35 11.49
C ILE A 408 -8.26 -15.72 10.91
N ASN A 409 -9.06 -14.73 10.55
CA ASN A 409 -10.46 -14.90 10.13
C ASN A 409 -10.59 -15.44 8.71
N MET A 410 -9.61 -15.16 7.84
CA MET A 410 -9.61 -15.58 6.45
C MET A 410 -8.21 -16.06 6.05
N VAL A 411 -8.17 -17.14 5.28
CA VAL A 411 -6.92 -17.69 4.71
C VAL A 411 -7.07 -17.78 3.20
N SER A 412 -6.13 -17.17 2.47
CA SER A 412 -6.05 -17.29 1.02
C SER A 412 -5.07 -18.38 0.62
N ASN A 413 -5.54 -19.32 -0.20
CA ASN A 413 -4.80 -20.48 -0.70
C ASN A 413 -4.70 -20.54 -2.23
N GLY A 414 -4.68 -19.40 -2.89
CA GLY A 414 -4.50 -19.25 -4.34
C GLY A 414 -4.59 -17.79 -4.77
N PRO A 415 -4.18 -17.44 -5.99
CA PRO A 415 -4.22 -16.07 -6.49
C PRO A 415 -5.63 -15.60 -6.86
N GLU A 416 -6.55 -16.51 -7.21
CA GLU A 416 -7.89 -16.20 -7.66
C GLU A 416 -8.71 -15.60 -6.51
N ARG A 417 -9.62 -14.68 -6.84
CA ARG A 417 -10.52 -14.03 -5.91
C ARG A 417 -11.26 -15.02 -4.99
N GLU A 418 -11.73 -16.12 -5.55
CA GLU A 418 -12.52 -17.14 -4.86
C GLU A 418 -11.69 -18.07 -3.95
N ALA A 419 -10.34 -17.99 -4.04
CA ALA A 419 -9.43 -18.84 -3.27
C ALA A 419 -9.27 -18.31 -1.84
N ILE A 420 -10.37 -18.24 -1.10
CA ILE A 420 -10.46 -17.79 0.31
C ILE A 420 -11.20 -18.85 1.13
N ILE A 421 -10.63 -19.17 2.27
CA ILE A 421 -11.21 -19.98 3.33
C ILE A 421 -11.61 -19.04 4.47
N TYR A 422 -12.91 -19.00 4.78
CA TYR A 422 -13.41 -18.25 5.95
C TYR A 422 -13.34 -19.11 7.19
N ARG A 423 -13.01 -18.49 8.32
CA ARG A 423 -12.93 -19.15 9.64
C ARG A 423 -13.78 -18.35 10.63
N ASP A 424 -14.83 -18.95 11.12
CA ASP A 424 -15.75 -18.41 12.13
C ASP A 424 -15.12 -18.31 13.53
#